data_d8cfbb2b8d77d51d663a7a86cf20a9e6
#
_entry.id   d8cfbb2b8d77d51d663a7a86cf20a9e6
#
_cell.length_a   1.000
_cell.length_b   1.000
_cell.length_c   1.000
_cell.angle_alpha   90.00
_cell.angle_beta   90.00
_cell.angle_gamma   90.00
#
_symmetry.space_group_name_H-M   'P 1'
#
loop_
_entity.id
_entity.type
_entity.pdbx_description
1 polymer ?
#
loop_
_entity_poly.entity_id
_entity_poly.type
_entity_poly.pdbx_seq_one_letter_code
_entity_poly.pdbx_strand_id
1 'polypeptide(L)'
;MKRTDYINWDEYFMGIALLTAMRSKDPSSQVGACIVSPENKILSLGYNGMPIGCDDDAMPWEREGDPLDTKYMYVCHAELNAILNSAHNNLKGARVYVTLFPCNA
;
A
#
# COMPACT_ATOMS: atom_id res chain seq x y z
N MET A 1 -22.77 8.02 27.06
CA MET A 1 -22.06 6.72 27.13
C MET A 1 -21.36 6.44 25.82
N LYS A 2 -20.07 6.13 25.87
CA LYS A 2 -19.32 5.88 24.64
C LYS A 2 -19.62 4.49 24.09
N ARG A 3 -19.52 4.33 22.77
CA ARG A 3 -19.61 3.03 22.12
C ARG A 3 -18.43 2.16 22.55
N THR A 4 -18.62 0.86 22.50
CA THR A 4 -17.56 -0.13 22.79
C THR A 4 -17.30 -1.04 21.59
N ASP A 5 -18.08 -0.91 20.53
CA ASP A 5 -18.01 -1.76 19.33
C ASP A 5 -17.27 -1.13 18.18
N TYR A 6 -16.41 -0.15 18.46
CA TYR A 6 -15.60 0.46 17.43
C TYR A 6 -14.36 -0.41 17.13
N ILE A 7 -13.85 -0.30 15.91
CA ILE A 7 -12.68 -1.06 15.48
C ILE A 7 -11.42 -0.57 16.18
N ASN A 8 -10.44 -1.46 16.35
CA ASN A 8 -9.16 -1.08 16.93
C ASN A 8 -8.26 -0.42 15.88
N TRP A 9 -7.11 0.08 16.32
CA TRP A 9 -6.18 0.80 15.45
C TRP A 9 -5.64 -0.07 14.31
N ASP A 10 -5.33 -1.33 14.58
CA ASP A 10 -4.81 -2.23 13.56
C ASP A 10 -5.86 -2.50 12.49
N GLU A 11 -7.10 -2.74 12.89
CA GLU A 11 -8.20 -2.93 11.95
C GLU A 11 -8.43 -1.68 11.10
N TYR A 12 -8.34 -0.51 11.71
CA TYR A 12 -8.50 0.76 11.03
C TYR A 12 -7.42 0.96 9.97
N PHE A 13 -6.14 0.79 10.34
CA PHE A 13 -5.05 1.02 9.41
C PHE A 13 -4.97 -0.05 8.32
N MET A 14 -5.31 -1.30 8.64
CA MET A 14 -5.42 -2.34 7.62
C MET A 14 -6.56 -2.02 6.65
N GLY A 15 -7.68 -1.50 7.15
CA GLY A 15 -8.78 -1.06 6.29
C GLY A 15 -8.36 0.07 5.35
N ILE A 16 -7.55 1.00 5.83
CA ILE A 16 -7.01 2.08 5.00
C ILE A 16 -6.06 1.54 3.95
N ALA A 17 -5.20 0.59 4.31
CA ALA A 17 -4.33 -0.05 3.33
C ALA A 17 -5.14 -0.79 2.26
N LEU A 18 -6.21 -1.48 2.66
CA LEU A 18 -7.13 -2.15 1.74
C LEU A 18 -7.76 -1.16 0.75
N LEU A 19 -8.25 -0.05 1.26
CA LEU A 19 -8.87 0.98 0.43
C LEU A 19 -7.83 1.59 -0.53
N THR A 20 -6.62 1.81 -0.05
CA THR A 20 -5.53 2.35 -0.86
C THR A 20 -5.17 1.40 -2.00
N ALA A 21 -5.19 0.09 -1.74
CA ALA A 21 -4.92 -0.92 -2.76
C ALA A 21 -5.90 -0.82 -3.95
N MET A 22 -7.11 -0.34 -3.71
CA MET A 22 -8.12 -0.20 -4.76
C MET A 22 -7.75 0.86 -5.81
N ARG A 23 -6.76 1.69 -5.53
CA ARG A 23 -6.22 2.63 -6.50
C ARG A 23 -5.23 2.01 -7.47
N SER A 24 -4.76 0.80 -7.20
CA SER A 24 -3.81 0.13 -8.09
C SER A 24 -4.46 -0.24 -9.42
N LYS A 25 -3.79 0.07 -10.51
CA LYS A 25 -4.22 -0.29 -11.86
C LYS A 25 -3.66 -1.64 -12.32
N ASP A 26 -2.88 -2.28 -11.47
CA ASP A 26 -2.29 -3.58 -11.81
C ASP A 26 -3.40 -4.63 -11.90
N PRO A 27 -3.55 -5.32 -13.05
CA PRO A 27 -4.60 -6.32 -13.20
C PRO A 27 -4.32 -7.63 -12.46
N SER A 28 -3.07 -7.87 -12.08
CA SER A 28 -2.66 -9.13 -11.44
C SER A 28 -2.73 -9.06 -9.92
N SER A 29 -2.30 -7.97 -9.33
CA SER A 29 -2.27 -7.83 -7.88
C SER A 29 -2.43 -6.38 -7.48
N GLN A 30 -3.23 -6.12 -6.48
CA GLN A 30 -3.44 -4.80 -5.93
C GLN A 30 -2.90 -4.77 -4.50
N VAL A 31 -1.94 -3.91 -4.25
CA VAL A 31 -1.27 -3.80 -2.94
C VAL A 31 -1.41 -2.39 -2.42
N GLY A 32 -1.79 -2.27 -1.16
CA GLY A 32 -1.85 -0.98 -0.47
C GLY A 32 -0.95 -0.97 0.75
N ALA A 33 -0.34 0.17 1.01
CA ALA A 33 0.52 0.37 2.17
C ALA A 33 0.11 1.64 2.92
N CYS A 34 0.08 1.56 4.24
CA CYS A 34 -0.22 2.69 5.11
C CYS A 34 0.90 2.81 6.14
N ILE A 35 1.56 3.96 6.17
CA ILE A 35 2.63 4.25 7.14
C ILE A 35 2.04 5.09 8.26
N VAL A 36 2.26 4.66 9.50
CA VAL A 36 1.65 5.25 10.69
C VAL A 36 2.71 5.59 11.71
N SER A 37 2.60 6.77 12.32
CA SER A 37 3.51 7.21 13.38
C SER A 37 3.28 6.42 14.68
N PRO A 38 4.25 6.49 15.63
CA PRO A 38 4.02 5.89 16.95
C PRO A 38 2.78 6.45 17.67
N GLU A 39 2.32 7.66 17.31
CA GLU A 39 1.16 8.30 17.92
C GLU A 39 -0.14 7.98 17.16
N ASN A 40 -0.14 6.97 16.28
CA ASN A 40 -1.31 6.57 15.50
C ASN A 40 -1.80 7.61 14.49
N LYS A 41 -0.87 8.36 13.93
CA LYS A 41 -1.19 9.29 12.85
C LYS A 41 -0.72 8.75 11.52
N ILE A 42 -1.58 8.82 10.52
CA ILE A 42 -1.22 8.39 9.17
C ILE A 42 -0.21 9.37 8.59
N LEU A 43 0.97 8.86 8.25
CA LEU A 43 2.04 9.67 7.67
C LEU A 43 2.03 9.62 6.15
N SER A 44 1.68 8.47 5.57
CA SER A 44 1.69 8.31 4.12
C SER A 44 0.93 7.08 3.70
N LEU A 45 0.50 7.09 2.43
CA LEU A 45 -0.17 5.97 1.79
C LEU A 45 0.54 5.69 0.45
N GLY A 46 0.55 4.43 0.06
CA GLY A 46 1.10 4.03 -1.22
C GLY A 46 0.40 2.79 -1.75
N TYR A 47 0.44 2.63 -3.05
CA TYR A 47 -0.06 1.41 -3.70
C TYR A 47 0.89 1.04 -4.83
N ASN A 48 0.83 -0.20 -5.27
CA ASN A 48 1.69 -0.62 -6.36
C ASN A 48 1.23 0.03 -7.67
N GLY A 49 2.17 0.64 -8.36
CA GLY A 49 1.89 1.35 -9.59
C GLY A 49 3.15 1.94 -10.16
N MET A 50 3.02 2.74 -11.20
CA MET A 50 4.15 3.38 -11.82
C MET A 50 4.66 4.51 -10.93
N PRO A 51 5.98 4.76 -10.92
CA PRO A 51 6.54 5.90 -10.21
C PRO A 51 5.91 7.21 -10.66
N ILE A 52 5.92 8.20 -9.77
CA ILE A 52 5.43 9.53 -10.08
C ILE A 52 6.15 10.07 -11.32
N GLY A 53 5.37 10.57 -12.27
CA GLY A 53 5.90 11.11 -13.53
C GLY A 53 5.95 10.12 -14.67
N CYS A 54 5.65 8.84 -14.43
CA CYS A 54 5.54 7.84 -15.49
C CYS A 54 4.10 7.76 -16.00
N ASP A 55 3.96 7.47 -17.29
CA ASP A 55 2.67 7.28 -17.91
C ASP A 55 2.21 5.84 -17.68
N ASP A 56 1.14 5.67 -16.90
CA ASP A 56 0.59 4.36 -16.59
C ASP A 56 0.19 3.57 -17.86
N ASP A 57 -0.32 4.28 -18.86
CA ASP A 57 -0.78 3.63 -20.09
C ASP A 57 0.38 3.17 -20.99
N ALA A 58 1.55 3.77 -20.83
CA ALA A 58 2.73 3.43 -21.62
C ALA A 58 3.54 2.28 -21.03
N MET A 59 3.27 1.89 -19.80
CA MET A 59 4.04 0.87 -19.09
C MET A 59 3.35 -0.50 -19.18
N PRO A 60 4.14 -1.57 -19.24
CA PRO A 60 3.54 -2.91 -19.26
C PRO A 60 2.98 -3.29 -17.88
N TRP A 61 1.74 -3.74 -17.89
CA TRP A 61 1.08 -4.23 -16.68
C TRP A 61 1.00 -5.75 -16.66
N GLU A 62 1.71 -6.40 -17.56
CA GLU A 62 1.69 -7.84 -17.63
C GLU A 62 2.58 -8.48 -16.56
N ARG A 63 2.12 -9.65 -16.11
CA ARG A 63 2.84 -10.43 -15.11
C ARG A 63 3.93 -11.24 -15.78
N GLU A 64 5.17 -11.01 -15.40
CA GLU A 64 6.31 -11.74 -15.92
C GLU A 64 7.12 -12.34 -14.78
N GLY A 65 7.82 -13.47 -15.06
CA GLY A 65 8.73 -14.09 -14.14
C GLY A 65 8.10 -15.02 -13.13
N ASP A 66 8.88 -15.38 -12.11
CA ASP A 66 8.45 -16.28 -11.05
C ASP A 66 7.35 -15.63 -10.23
N PRO A 67 6.23 -16.32 -9.96
CA PRO A 67 5.13 -15.75 -9.18
C PRO A 67 5.55 -15.23 -7.81
N LEU A 68 6.52 -15.86 -7.15
CA LEU A 68 7.01 -15.40 -5.85
C LEU A 68 7.74 -14.08 -5.98
N ASP A 69 8.63 -13.97 -6.96
CA ASP A 69 9.38 -12.75 -7.21
C ASP A 69 8.44 -11.60 -7.60
N THR A 70 7.44 -11.92 -8.40
CA THR A 70 6.45 -10.94 -8.85
C THR A 70 5.65 -10.37 -7.69
N LYS A 71 5.15 -11.23 -6.80
CA LYS A 71 4.40 -10.79 -5.62
C LYS A 71 5.25 -9.92 -4.70
N TYR A 72 6.49 -10.34 -4.48
CA TYR A 72 7.41 -9.59 -3.65
C TYR A 72 7.65 -8.19 -4.20
N MET A 73 7.78 -8.08 -5.51
CA MET A 73 7.99 -6.83 -6.20
C MET A 73 6.82 -5.88 -6.02
N TYR A 74 5.58 -6.37 -6.10
CA TYR A 74 4.38 -5.55 -5.90
C TYR A 74 4.30 -4.98 -4.49
N VAL A 75 4.61 -5.79 -3.49
CA VAL A 75 4.63 -5.33 -2.10
C VAL A 75 5.70 -4.26 -1.91
N CYS A 76 6.90 -4.50 -2.42
CA CYS A 76 7.99 -3.53 -2.33
C CYS A 76 7.65 -2.22 -3.02
N HIS A 77 6.97 -2.27 -4.15
CA HIS A 77 6.57 -1.06 -4.88
C HIS A 77 5.56 -0.23 -4.09
N ALA A 78 4.58 -0.86 -3.45
CA ALA A 78 3.60 -0.15 -2.64
C ALA A 78 4.27 0.54 -1.44
N GLU A 79 5.16 -0.17 -0.75
CA GLU A 79 5.91 0.39 0.37
C GLU A 79 6.81 1.53 -0.08
N LEU A 80 7.54 1.33 -1.18
CA LEU A 80 8.41 2.37 -1.73
C LEU A 80 7.62 3.63 -2.10
N ASN A 81 6.47 3.47 -2.74
CA ASN A 81 5.62 4.60 -3.08
C ASN A 81 5.12 5.32 -1.83
N ALA A 82 4.77 4.59 -0.78
CA ALA A 82 4.39 5.20 0.49
C ALA A 82 5.54 6.00 1.09
N ILE A 83 6.76 5.47 1.06
CA ILE A 83 7.94 6.15 1.56
C ILE A 83 8.21 7.42 0.75
N LEU A 84 8.14 7.35 -0.57
CA LEU A 84 8.35 8.51 -1.44
C LEU A 84 7.30 9.58 -1.22
N ASN A 85 6.04 9.19 -0.98
CA ASN A 85 4.96 10.12 -0.71
C ASN A 85 5.07 10.78 0.67
N SER A 86 5.93 10.25 1.54
CA SER A 86 6.13 10.77 2.90
C SER A 86 7.29 11.76 3.00
N ALA A 87 7.69 12.39 1.91
CA ALA A 87 8.95 13.13 1.76
C ALA A 87 9.29 14.10 2.89
N HIS A 88 8.31 14.65 3.60
CA HIS A 88 8.52 15.61 4.68
C HIS A 88 8.26 15.05 6.06
N ASN A 89 7.99 13.75 6.17
CA ASN A 89 7.67 13.12 7.44
C ASN A 89 8.87 12.34 7.98
N ASN A 90 9.05 12.41 9.31
CA ASN A 90 10.03 11.58 10.00
C ASN A 90 9.42 10.19 10.20
N LEU A 91 10.02 9.18 9.58
CA LEU A 91 9.52 7.81 9.62
C LEU A 91 10.12 7.00 10.78
N LYS A 92 10.91 7.61 11.65
CA LYS A 92 11.51 6.88 12.76
C LYS A 92 10.44 6.32 13.71
N GLY A 93 10.50 5.02 13.96
CA GLY A 93 9.54 4.33 14.81
C GLY A 93 8.18 4.10 14.15
N ALA A 94 8.05 4.40 12.86
CA ALA A 94 6.81 4.20 12.14
C ALA A 94 6.50 2.72 11.94
N ARG A 95 5.20 2.41 11.84
CA ARG A 95 4.71 1.08 11.48
C ARG A 95 4.16 1.12 10.07
N VAL A 96 4.25 -0.01 9.38
CA VAL A 96 3.72 -0.13 8.02
C VAL A 96 2.67 -1.24 8.00
N TYR A 97 1.49 -0.91 7.47
CA TYR A 97 0.42 -1.87 7.23
C TYR A 97 0.34 -2.09 5.73
N VAL A 98 0.39 -3.36 5.32
CA VAL A 98 0.41 -3.71 3.89
C VAL A 98 -0.62 -4.79 3.64
N THR A 99 -1.40 -4.63 2.57
CA THR A 99 -2.34 -5.66 2.12
C THR A 99 -2.10 -6.01 0.67
N LEU A 100 -2.30 -7.26 0.33
CA LEU A 100 -2.16 -7.78 -1.03
C LEU A 100 -3.46 -8.43 -1.46
N PHE A 101 -4.00 -7.97 -2.58
CA PHE A 101 -5.15 -8.59 -3.23
C PHE A 101 -4.70 -9.21 -4.55
N PRO A 102 -4.40 -10.51 -4.58
CA PRO A 102 -4.14 -11.17 -5.85
C PRO A 102 -5.45 -11.30 -6.63
N CYS A 103 -5.41 -10.97 -7.92
CA CYS A 103 -6.50 -11.30 -8.80
C CYS A 103 -6.50 -12.80 -9.03
N ASN A 104 -7.56 -13.46 -8.60
CA ASN A 104 -7.77 -14.87 -8.92
C ASN A 104 -8.40 -14.94 -10.30
N ALA A 105 -7.58 -15.15 -11.26
CA ALA A 105 -8.07 -15.46 -12.58
C ALA A 105 -8.29 -16.96 -12.68
#